data_e99ec0418728a952cca92a95d7ec7def
#
_entry.id   e99ec0418728a952cca92a95d7ec7def
#
_cell.length_a   1.000
_cell.length_b   1.000
_cell.length_c   1.000
_cell.angle_alpha   90.00
_cell.angle_beta   90.00
_cell.angle_gamma   90.00
#
_symmetry.space_group_name_H-M   'P 1'
#
loop_
_entity.id
_entity.type
_entity.pdbx_description
1 polymer ?
#
loop_
_entity_poly.entity_id
_entity_poly.type
_entity_poly.pdbx_seq_one_letter_code
_entity_poly.pdbx_strand_id
1 'polypeptide(L)'
;MNRRIILLLLIAFMAQSIFGQDIAPTSTPARRRGWLSRILHPFSPEVVPQYKDPRLRGLALDLQLTPQTVKLSEVRQLGVKVTLANLSKRPVALDFPTNQRIEIYLMDSAGEILAKWSDNHAVLEKPATILINPQERVEYGETIATRELTPNKVFIAEVFFPQYPELRIRQKFLAVP
;
A
#
# COMPACT_ATOMS: atom_id res chain seq x y z
N MET A 1 2.70 -39.60 57.05
CA MET A 1 2.09 -38.92 58.23
C MET A 1 2.06 -37.42 57.99
N ASN A 2 0.88 -36.90 57.72
CA ASN A 2 0.31 -35.59 58.13
C ASN A 2 1.04 -34.32 57.63
N ARG A 3 0.44 -33.28 57.17
CA ARG A 3 -0.92 -32.75 57.23
C ARG A 3 -1.10 -31.68 56.14
N ARG A 4 -2.25 -31.66 55.56
CA ARG A 4 -2.84 -30.65 54.66
C ARG A 4 -3.09 -29.36 55.42
N ILE A 5 -2.81 -28.21 54.84
CA ILE A 5 -3.46 -26.94 55.18
C ILE A 5 -3.95 -26.30 53.93
N ILE A 6 -5.27 -26.25 53.82
CA ILE A 6 -6.03 -25.52 52.80
C ILE A 6 -6.20 -24.12 53.37
N LEU A 7 -5.78 -23.09 52.63
CA LEU A 7 -6.11 -21.71 52.95
C LEU A 7 -7.07 -21.17 51.89
N LEU A 8 -8.33 -21.13 52.25
CA LEU A 8 -9.41 -20.44 51.55
C LEU A 8 -9.31 -18.96 51.84
N LEU A 9 -9.11 -18.14 50.81
CA LEU A 9 -9.27 -16.68 50.93
C LEU A 9 -10.47 -16.25 50.10
N LEU A 10 -11.58 -16.00 50.84
CA LEU A 10 -12.77 -15.32 50.40
C LEU A 10 -12.43 -13.82 50.25
N ILE A 11 -12.55 -13.29 49.05
CA ILE A 11 -12.57 -11.84 48.86
C ILE A 11 -13.97 -11.43 48.43
N ALA A 12 -14.55 -10.60 49.24
CA ALA A 12 -15.88 -10.06 49.17
C ALA A 12 -16.05 -9.15 47.94
N PHE A 13 -17.19 -9.29 47.26
CA PHE A 13 -17.74 -8.40 46.27
C PHE A 13 -18.22 -7.11 46.93
N MET A 14 -17.64 -5.98 46.59
CA MET A 14 -18.24 -4.69 46.79
C MET A 14 -18.73 -4.15 45.45
N ALA A 15 -20.03 -4.17 45.26
CA ALA A 15 -20.73 -3.47 44.21
C ALA A 15 -20.71 -1.97 44.51
N GLN A 16 -20.19 -1.17 43.62
CA GLN A 16 -20.50 0.26 43.56
C GLN A 16 -20.94 0.63 42.13
N SER A 17 -22.23 0.90 42.03
CA SER A 17 -22.87 1.55 40.92
C SER A 17 -22.44 3.02 40.89
N ILE A 18 -21.82 3.49 39.81
CA ILE A 18 -21.68 4.93 39.54
C ILE A 18 -22.06 5.19 38.10
N PHE A 19 -23.09 5.95 37.94
CA PHE A 19 -23.61 6.83 36.90
C PHE A 19 -22.84 6.92 35.58
N GLY A 20 -23.62 6.93 34.51
CA GLY A 20 -23.25 7.10 33.15
C GLY A 20 -22.46 8.38 32.84
N GLN A 21 -21.52 8.21 31.96
CA GLN A 21 -21.02 9.27 31.09
C GLN A 21 -20.92 8.70 29.68
N ASP A 22 -21.64 9.33 28.75
CA ASP A 22 -21.51 9.15 27.33
C ASP A 22 -20.06 9.42 26.92
N ILE A 23 -19.31 8.36 26.64
CA ILE A 23 -18.00 8.47 26.01
C ILE A 23 -18.21 8.28 24.53
N ALA A 24 -18.04 9.36 23.79
CA ALA A 24 -17.96 9.35 22.33
C ALA A 24 -16.96 8.30 21.85
N PRO A 25 -17.19 7.60 20.72
CA PRO A 25 -16.28 6.58 20.24
C PRO A 25 -14.96 7.23 19.83
N THR A 26 -13.94 7.06 20.68
CA THR A 26 -12.56 7.40 20.35
C THR A 26 -12.12 6.54 19.20
N SER A 27 -11.93 7.13 18.02
CA SER A 27 -11.35 6.48 16.86
C SER A 27 -9.95 6.00 17.21
N THR A 28 -9.79 4.72 17.45
CA THR A 28 -8.49 4.08 17.66
C THR A 28 -7.64 4.29 16.41
N PRO A 29 -6.47 4.95 16.49
CA PRO A 29 -5.61 5.12 15.30
C PRO A 29 -5.17 3.74 14.81
N ALA A 30 -5.39 3.47 13.54
CA ALA A 30 -4.97 2.23 12.89
C ALA A 30 -3.48 1.99 13.16
N ARG A 31 -3.17 0.96 13.93
CA ARG A 31 -1.82 0.57 14.32
C ARG A 31 -1.04 0.21 13.04
N ARG A 32 -0.12 1.11 12.63
CA ARG A 32 0.80 0.86 11.50
C ARG A 32 1.61 -0.40 11.81
N ARG A 33 1.27 -1.50 11.15
CA ARG A 33 2.08 -2.72 11.20
C ARG A 33 3.43 -2.43 10.57
N GLY A 34 4.51 -2.58 11.34
CA GLY A 34 5.88 -2.38 10.85
C GLY A 34 6.22 -3.39 9.76
N TRP A 35 7.20 -3.07 8.93
CA TRP A 35 7.71 -3.92 7.84
C TRP A 35 8.08 -5.35 8.27
N LEU A 36 8.53 -5.55 9.50
CA LEU A 36 8.83 -6.87 10.08
C LEU A 36 7.60 -7.79 10.16
N SER A 37 6.38 -7.24 10.29
CA SER A 37 5.17 -8.06 10.32
C SER A 37 4.84 -8.69 8.95
N ARG A 38 5.29 -8.09 7.86
CA ARG A 38 5.14 -8.65 6.50
C ARG A 38 6.03 -9.87 6.27
N ILE A 39 7.22 -9.88 6.89
CA ILE A 39 8.16 -11.02 6.78
C ILE A 39 7.69 -12.20 7.64
N LEU A 40 7.15 -11.93 8.83
CA LEU A 40 6.75 -12.96 9.80
C LEU A 40 5.34 -13.52 9.54
N HIS A 41 4.50 -12.83 8.81
CA HIS A 41 3.13 -13.25 8.50
C HIS A 41 2.79 -13.09 7.02
N PRO A 42 3.36 -13.94 6.13
CA PRO A 42 3.07 -13.89 4.70
C PRO A 42 1.59 -14.16 4.38
N PHE A 43 0.85 -14.75 5.32
CA PHE A 43 -0.59 -15.05 5.18
C PHE A 43 -1.50 -14.09 5.99
N SER A 44 -1.01 -12.94 6.43
CA SER A 44 -1.91 -11.93 7.02
C SER A 44 -2.97 -11.54 6.01
N PRO A 45 -4.26 -11.46 6.38
CA PRO A 45 -5.32 -11.08 5.45
C PRO A 45 -4.96 -9.71 4.86
N GLU A 46 -4.80 -9.69 3.56
CA GLU A 46 -4.52 -8.48 2.79
C GLU A 46 -5.70 -7.53 2.98
N VAL A 47 -5.43 -6.34 3.50
CA VAL A 47 -6.50 -5.33 3.69
C VAL A 47 -6.92 -4.85 2.31
N VAL A 48 -8.06 -5.33 1.83
CA VAL A 48 -8.62 -4.92 0.55
C VAL A 48 -9.07 -3.47 0.66
N PRO A 49 -8.52 -2.56 -0.17
CA PRO A 49 -8.94 -1.18 -0.18
C PRO A 49 -10.44 -1.04 -0.50
N GLN A 50 -11.09 -0.06 0.11
CA GLN A 50 -12.48 0.28 -0.18
C GLN A 50 -12.50 1.36 -1.27
N TYR A 51 -12.84 0.97 -2.49
CA TYR A 51 -13.00 1.89 -3.62
C TYR A 51 -14.45 2.39 -3.71
N LYS A 52 -14.63 3.64 -4.15
CA LYS A 52 -15.95 4.22 -4.44
C LYS A 52 -16.56 3.57 -5.67
N ASP A 53 -15.75 3.36 -6.71
CA ASP A 53 -16.19 2.62 -7.90
C ASP A 53 -16.42 1.14 -7.56
N PRO A 54 -17.66 0.64 -7.66
CA PRO A 54 -17.99 -0.75 -7.36
C PRO A 54 -17.22 -1.78 -8.23
N ARG A 55 -16.78 -1.37 -9.44
CA ARG A 55 -16.03 -2.24 -10.36
C ARG A 55 -14.63 -2.56 -9.84
N LEU A 56 -14.05 -1.66 -9.04
CA LEU A 56 -12.70 -1.81 -8.48
C LEU A 56 -12.69 -2.61 -7.17
N ARG A 57 -13.86 -2.94 -6.61
CA ARG A 57 -13.94 -3.67 -5.34
C ARG A 57 -13.31 -5.04 -5.44
N GLY A 58 -12.43 -5.32 -4.50
CA GLY A 58 -11.66 -6.57 -4.47
C GLY A 58 -10.33 -6.51 -5.20
N LEU A 59 -10.01 -5.41 -5.87
CA LEU A 59 -8.66 -5.17 -6.38
C LEU A 59 -7.74 -4.71 -5.25
N ALA A 60 -6.48 -5.14 -5.30
CA ALA A 60 -5.42 -4.70 -4.39
C ALA A 60 -4.15 -4.38 -5.18
N LEU A 61 -3.37 -3.43 -4.67
CA LEU A 61 -2.09 -3.03 -5.26
C LEU A 61 -0.95 -3.36 -4.30
N ASP A 62 0.13 -3.88 -4.84
CA ASP A 62 1.44 -3.96 -4.19
C ASP A 62 2.47 -3.22 -5.04
N LEU A 63 3.42 -2.54 -4.38
CA LEU A 63 4.46 -1.75 -5.02
C LEU A 63 5.82 -2.17 -4.52
N GLN A 64 6.72 -2.46 -5.45
CA GLN A 64 8.11 -2.79 -5.19
C GLN A 64 9.02 -1.83 -5.92
N LEU A 65 9.97 -1.25 -5.20
CA LEU A 65 11.02 -0.37 -5.73
C LEU A 65 12.36 -1.10 -5.73
N THR A 66 13.11 -0.97 -6.82
CA THR A 66 14.44 -1.59 -6.97
C THR A 66 15.43 -0.55 -7.51
N PRO A 67 16.47 -0.21 -6.73
CA PRO A 67 16.70 -0.62 -5.35
C PRO A 67 15.80 0.11 -4.34
N GLN A 68 15.65 -0.44 -3.13
CA GLN A 68 14.88 0.22 -2.05
C GLN A 68 15.56 1.48 -1.49
N THR A 69 16.89 1.54 -1.57
CA THR A 69 17.72 2.71 -1.27
C THR A 69 18.45 3.09 -2.53
N VAL A 70 18.25 4.32 -3.00
CA VAL A 70 18.83 4.81 -4.26
C VAL A 70 20.16 5.49 -3.99
N LYS A 71 21.26 4.85 -4.41
CA LYS A 71 22.60 5.47 -4.42
C LYS A 71 22.74 6.29 -5.70
N LEU A 72 22.69 7.62 -5.58
CA LEU A 72 22.68 8.54 -6.72
C LEU A 72 23.96 8.49 -7.57
N SER A 73 25.09 8.07 -6.97
CA SER A 73 26.34 7.82 -7.69
C SER A 73 26.28 6.62 -8.65
N GLU A 74 25.42 5.63 -8.36
CA GLU A 74 25.34 4.35 -9.07
C GLU A 74 24.05 4.18 -9.86
N VAL A 75 22.92 4.69 -9.31
CA VAL A 75 21.56 4.42 -9.83
C VAL A 75 21.04 5.61 -10.61
N ARG A 76 20.90 5.46 -11.92
CA ARG A 76 20.34 6.48 -12.83
C ARG A 76 18.84 6.31 -13.07
N GLN A 77 18.33 5.14 -12.81
CA GLN A 77 16.91 4.79 -12.97
C GLN A 77 16.45 3.95 -11.80
N LEU A 78 15.29 4.27 -11.25
CA LEU A 78 14.60 3.50 -10.23
C LEU A 78 13.65 2.52 -10.91
N GLY A 79 13.81 1.23 -10.65
CA GLY A 79 12.86 0.20 -11.07
C GLY A 79 11.61 0.27 -10.21
N VAL A 80 10.47 0.28 -10.86
CA VAL A 80 9.14 0.35 -10.25
C VAL A 80 8.32 -0.81 -10.76
N LYS A 81 7.91 -1.72 -9.87
CA LYS A 81 7.04 -2.84 -10.18
C LYS A 81 5.78 -2.74 -9.37
N VAL A 82 4.64 -2.61 -10.04
CA VAL A 82 3.33 -2.64 -9.40
C VAL A 82 2.60 -3.93 -9.76
N THR A 83 2.04 -4.59 -8.75
CA THR A 83 1.21 -5.78 -8.93
C THR A 83 -0.23 -5.43 -8.61
N LEU A 84 -1.12 -5.66 -9.56
CA LEU A 84 -2.57 -5.53 -9.40
C LEU A 84 -3.18 -6.92 -9.22
N ALA A 85 -3.77 -7.18 -8.06
CA ALA A 85 -4.37 -8.46 -7.71
C ALA A 85 -5.89 -8.37 -7.62
N ASN A 86 -6.61 -9.35 -8.17
CA ASN A 86 -8.04 -9.50 -7.96
C ASN A 86 -8.30 -10.48 -6.82
N LEU A 87 -8.62 -9.97 -5.65
CA LEU A 87 -8.93 -10.75 -4.44
C LEU A 87 -10.43 -11.10 -4.34
N SER A 88 -11.24 -10.64 -5.30
CA SER A 88 -12.67 -10.93 -5.35
C SER A 88 -12.95 -12.32 -5.94
N LYS A 89 -14.21 -12.74 -5.86
CA LYS A 89 -14.69 -13.99 -6.48
C LYS A 89 -15.24 -13.79 -7.90
N ARG A 90 -15.13 -12.57 -8.46
CA ARG A 90 -15.65 -12.22 -9.78
C ARG A 90 -14.50 -11.71 -10.66
N PRO A 91 -14.52 -11.99 -11.96
CA PRO A 91 -13.59 -11.35 -12.87
C PRO A 91 -13.85 -9.83 -12.90
N VAL A 92 -12.77 -9.07 -13.06
CA VAL A 92 -12.80 -7.61 -13.20
C VAL A 92 -12.24 -7.25 -14.56
N ALA A 93 -12.98 -6.47 -15.34
CA ALA A 93 -12.52 -5.93 -16.61
C ALA A 93 -12.12 -4.46 -16.43
N LEU A 94 -10.94 -4.11 -16.89
CA LEU A 94 -10.43 -2.75 -16.91
C LEU A 94 -10.19 -2.31 -18.35
N ASP A 95 -10.83 -1.21 -18.76
CA ASP A 95 -10.74 -0.65 -20.10
C ASP A 95 -9.73 0.50 -20.13
N PHE A 96 -8.82 0.47 -21.09
CA PHE A 96 -7.79 1.49 -21.28
C PHE A 96 -7.90 2.04 -22.69
N PRO A 97 -8.10 3.35 -22.87
CA PRO A 97 -8.19 3.98 -24.19
C PRO A 97 -6.84 4.11 -24.89
N THR A 98 -5.74 4.06 -24.14
CA THR A 98 -4.38 4.23 -24.64
C THR A 98 -3.49 3.04 -24.30
N ASN A 99 -2.25 3.06 -24.80
CA ASN A 99 -1.23 2.08 -24.38
C ASN A 99 -0.73 2.28 -22.95
N GLN A 100 -0.94 3.45 -22.35
CA GLN A 100 -0.54 3.73 -20.98
C GLN A 100 -1.45 2.99 -20.00
N ARG A 101 -0.86 2.14 -19.17
CA ARG A 101 -1.57 1.40 -18.11
C ARG A 101 -1.39 2.05 -16.77
N ILE A 102 -0.15 2.47 -16.49
CA ILE A 102 0.23 3.10 -15.22
C ILE A 102 0.90 4.44 -15.49
N GLU A 103 0.84 5.32 -14.50
CA GLU A 103 1.63 6.54 -14.40
C GLU A 103 2.46 6.45 -13.12
N ILE A 104 3.67 6.99 -13.16
CA ILE A 104 4.58 7.02 -12.02
C ILE A 104 5.00 8.46 -11.78
N TYR A 105 4.81 8.92 -10.55
CA TYR A 105 5.37 10.19 -10.09
C TYR A 105 6.47 9.94 -9.07
N LEU A 106 7.60 10.61 -9.24
CA LEU A 106 8.56 10.82 -8.16
C LEU A 106 8.27 12.18 -7.53
N MET A 107 8.07 12.18 -6.23
CA MET A 107 7.74 13.38 -5.47
C MET A 107 8.70 13.55 -4.31
N ASP A 108 8.90 14.78 -3.90
CA ASP A 108 9.57 15.09 -2.64
C ASP A 108 8.67 14.82 -1.42
N SER A 109 9.18 15.10 -0.23
CA SER A 109 8.41 14.92 1.02
C SER A 109 7.26 15.92 1.19
N ALA A 110 7.27 17.04 0.46
CA ALA A 110 6.20 18.04 0.44
C ALA A 110 5.08 17.66 -0.55
N GLY A 111 5.34 16.69 -1.44
CA GLY A 111 4.41 16.24 -2.47
C GLY A 111 4.60 16.96 -3.80
N GLU A 112 5.70 17.73 -3.98
CA GLU A 112 6.05 18.32 -5.25
C GLU A 112 6.53 17.23 -6.22
N ILE A 113 6.00 17.25 -7.45
CA ILE A 113 6.36 16.28 -8.48
C ILE A 113 7.68 16.69 -9.13
N LEU A 114 8.68 15.83 -9.00
CA LEU A 114 10.02 16.01 -9.56
C LEU A 114 10.16 15.36 -10.94
N ALA A 115 9.52 14.23 -11.17
CA ALA A 115 9.54 13.52 -12.44
C ALA A 115 8.23 12.74 -12.65
N LYS A 116 7.84 12.62 -13.93
CA LYS A 116 6.71 11.79 -14.38
C LYS A 116 7.20 10.77 -15.38
N TRP A 117 6.70 9.56 -15.33
CA TRP A 117 7.03 8.53 -16.29
C TRP A 117 6.60 8.92 -17.71
N SER A 118 5.42 9.53 -17.85
CA SER A 118 4.87 9.97 -19.14
C SER A 118 5.69 11.06 -19.84
N ASP A 119 6.54 11.82 -19.12
CA ASP A 119 7.36 12.87 -19.73
C ASP A 119 8.40 12.30 -20.75
N ASN A 120 8.72 11.01 -20.65
CA ASN A 120 9.70 10.34 -21.50
C ASN A 120 9.09 9.18 -22.31
N HIS A 121 7.76 9.03 -22.33
CA HIS A 121 7.09 7.92 -23.00
C HIS A 121 5.94 8.41 -23.87
N ALA A 122 5.86 7.89 -25.10
CA ALA A 122 4.77 8.22 -25.99
C ALA A 122 3.48 7.52 -25.56
N VAL A 123 2.45 8.30 -25.33
CA VAL A 123 1.09 7.80 -25.08
C VAL A 123 0.34 7.77 -26.40
N LEU A 124 -0.02 6.59 -26.85
CA LEU A 124 -0.71 6.35 -28.12
C LEU A 124 -2.14 5.88 -27.87
N GLU A 125 -3.06 6.27 -28.73
CA GLU A 125 -4.42 5.74 -28.77
C GLU A 125 -4.36 4.27 -29.23
N LYS A 126 -4.36 3.36 -28.25
CA LYS A 126 -4.36 1.91 -28.46
C LYS A 126 -5.26 1.29 -27.40
N PRO A 127 -6.59 1.29 -27.65
CA PRO A 127 -7.54 0.76 -26.69
C PRO A 127 -7.32 -0.73 -26.44
N ALA A 128 -7.48 -1.15 -25.18
CA ALA A 128 -7.47 -2.54 -24.78
C ALA A 128 -8.26 -2.74 -23.49
N THR A 129 -8.88 -3.90 -23.37
CA THR A 129 -9.52 -4.39 -22.15
C THR A 129 -8.64 -5.46 -21.52
N ILE A 130 -8.35 -5.32 -20.23
CA ILE A 130 -7.65 -6.33 -19.44
C ILE A 130 -8.66 -7.01 -18.53
N LEU A 131 -8.84 -8.31 -18.71
CA LEU A 131 -9.66 -9.13 -17.83
C LEU A 131 -8.77 -9.76 -16.75
N ILE A 132 -9.11 -9.53 -15.49
CA ILE A 132 -8.39 -10.07 -14.33
C ILE A 132 -9.30 -11.06 -13.63
N ASN A 133 -9.01 -12.35 -13.75
CA ASN A 133 -9.81 -13.41 -13.14
C ASN A 133 -9.67 -13.42 -11.60
N PRO A 134 -10.58 -14.10 -10.87
CA PRO A 134 -10.42 -14.29 -9.43
C PRO A 134 -9.05 -14.88 -9.08
N GLN A 135 -8.38 -14.28 -8.08
CA GLN A 135 -7.04 -14.65 -7.61
C GLN A 135 -5.90 -14.42 -8.63
N GLU A 136 -6.19 -13.87 -9.79
CA GLU A 136 -5.18 -13.49 -10.77
C GLU A 136 -4.43 -12.23 -10.35
N ARG A 137 -3.17 -12.14 -10.78
CA ARG A 137 -2.29 -11.00 -10.57
C ARG A 137 -1.72 -10.56 -11.91
N VAL A 138 -1.74 -9.25 -12.14
CA VAL A 138 -1.14 -8.62 -13.32
C VAL A 138 -0.02 -7.71 -12.84
N GLU A 139 1.17 -7.83 -13.44
CA GLU A 139 2.34 -7.05 -13.07
C GLU A 139 2.68 -6.05 -14.17
N TYR A 140 3.02 -4.83 -13.74
CA TYR A 140 3.55 -3.77 -14.59
C TYR A 140 4.91 -3.36 -14.05
N GLY A 141 5.95 -3.47 -14.88
CA GLY A 141 7.32 -3.12 -14.55
C GLY A 141 7.81 -1.98 -15.44
N GLU A 142 8.24 -0.87 -14.83
CA GLU A 142 8.72 0.31 -15.51
C GLU A 142 9.95 0.88 -14.80
N THR A 143 10.61 1.84 -15.44
CA THR A 143 11.72 2.57 -14.83
C THR A 143 11.47 4.08 -14.90
N ILE A 144 11.95 4.81 -13.90
CA ILE A 144 11.86 6.26 -13.87
C ILE A 144 13.23 6.87 -13.52
N ALA A 145 13.59 7.98 -14.21
CA ALA A 145 14.87 8.65 -14.00
C ALA A 145 15.00 9.24 -12.60
N THR A 146 16.21 9.13 -12.02
CA THR A 146 16.53 9.60 -10.66
C THR A 146 17.33 10.91 -10.64
N ARG A 147 17.55 11.54 -11.78
CA ARG A 147 18.43 12.73 -11.94
C ARG A 147 17.98 13.94 -11.12
N GLU A 148 16.70 14.07 -10.83
CA GLU A 148 16.13 15.19 -10.07
C GLU A 148 16.18 14.96 -8.54
N LEU A 149 16.64 13.78 -8.11
CA LEU A 149 16.75 13.45 -6.70
C LEU A 149 18.01 14.06 -6.09
N THR A 150 17.91 14.46 -4.84
CA THR A 150 19.03 14.99 -4.05
C THR A 150 19.40 14.02 -2.92
N PRO A 151 20.68 13.90 -2.57
CA PRO A 151 21.12 12.95 -1.56
C PRO A 151 20.61 13.28 -0.16
N ASN A 152 20.55 12.25 0.70
CA ASN A 152 20.13 12.31 2.10
C ASN A 152 18.71 12.81 2.31
N LYS A 153 17.82 12.59 1.33
CA LYS A 153 16.40 12.93 1.42
C LYS A 153 15.53 11.72 1.18
N VAL A 154 14.33 11.77 1.76
CA VAL A 154 13.27 10.80 1.54
C VAL A 154 12.37 11.31 0.44
N PHE A 155 12.11 10.45 -0.53
CA PHE A 155 11.20 10.69 -1.66
C PHE A 155 10.02 9.72 -1.62
N ILE A 156 9.02 10.00 -2.45
CA ILE A 156 7.81 9.21 -2.59
C ILE A 156 7.70 8.80 -4.05
N ALA A 157 7.61 7.50 -4.31
CA ALA A 157 7.14 6.99 -5.59
C ALA A 157 5.63 6.76 -5.46
N GLU A 158 4.85 7.39 -6.32
CA GLU A 158 3.41 7.16 -6.46
C GLU A 158 3.17 6.48 -7.80
N VAL A 159 2.44 5.37 -7.78
CA VAL A 159 1.97 4.68 -8.98
C VAL A 159 0.46 4.69 -8.98
N PHE A 160 -0.14 5.02 -10.12
CA PHE A 160 -1.59 4.97 -10.28
C PHE A 160 -1.98 4.62 -11.71
N PHE A 161 -3.23 4.22 -11.88
CA PHE A 161 -3.82 3.96 -13.18
C PHE A 161 -4.55 5.21 -13.64
N PRO A 162 -4.13 5.90 -14.73
CA PRO A 162 -4.73 7.18 -15.14
C PRO A 162 -6.24 7.08 -15.37
N GLN A 163 -6.71 5.95 -15.95
CA GLN A 163 -8.14 5.70 -16.17
C GLN A 163 -8.90 5.37 -14.88
N TYR A 164 -8.20 4.91 -13.85
CA TYR A 164 -8.76 4.50 -12.57
C TYR A 164 -8.00 5.14 -11.40
N PRO A 165 -8.16 6.45 -11.15
CA PRO A 165 -7.31 7.19 -10.20
C PRO A 165 -7.45 6.74 -8.74
N GLU A 166 -8.46 5.94 -8.41
CA GLU A 166 -8.59 5.29 -7.11
C GLU A 166 -7.59 4.13 -6.95
N LEU A 167 -7.17 3.49 -8.06
CA LEU A 167 -6.10 2.49 -8.07
C LEU A 167 -4.75 3.20 -8.01
N ARG A 168 -4.36 3.56 -6.78
CA ARG A 168 -3.12 4.29 -6.52
C ARG A 168 -2.43 3.76 -5.28
N ILE A 169 -1.09 3.72 -5.33
CA ILE A 169 -0.24 3.26 -4.24
C ILE A 169 1.00 4.13 -4.14
N ARG A 170 1.50 4.32 -2.92
CA ARG A 170 2.67 5.13 -2.62
C ARG A 170 3.68 4.37 -1.78
N GLN A 171 4.94 4.53 -2.08
CA GLN A 171 6.04 4.02 -1.28
C GLN A 171 7.12 5.06 -1.10
N LYS A 172 7.61 5.21 0.13
CA LYS A 172 8.75 6.05 0.45
C LYS A 172 10.05 5.29 0.22
N PHE A 173 11.07 6.00 -0.26
CA PHE A 173 12.42 5.48 -0.39
C PHE A 173 13.45 6.57 -0.02
N LEU A 174 14.68 6.15 0.27
CA LEU A 174 15.76 7.04 0.63
C LEU A 174 16.73 7.17 -0.55
N ALA A 175 17.13 8.40 -0.90
CA ALA A 175 18.24 8.66 -1.78
C ALA A 175 19.49 8.98 -0.95
N VAL A 176 20.62 8.32 -1.27
CA VAL A 176 21.92 8.50 -0.65
C VAL A 176 22.96 8.90 -1.71
N PRO A 177 24.12 9.45 -1.32
CA PRO A 177 25.19 9.84 -2.23
C PRO A 177 25.67 8.73 -3.15
#